data_1aba9570f13551934f19ec32d24e2318
#
_entry.id   1aba9570f13551934f19ec32d24e2318
#
_cell.length_a   1.000
_cell.length_b   1.000
_cell.length_c   1.000
_cell.angle_alpha   90.00
_cell.angle_beta   90.00
_cell.angle_gamma   90.00
#
_symmetry.space_group_name_H-M   'P 1'
#
loop_
_entity.id
_entity.type
_entity.pdbx_description
1 polymer ?
#
loop_
_entity_poly.entity_id
_entity_poly.type
_entity_poly.pdbx_seq_one_letter_code
_entity_poly.pdbx_strand_id
1 'polypeptide(L)' 'MTFSGLKGRPVSSFEEARASMVDFDGSVFYFPDLANRRIYTKQINMDGTALINVYELKEIPVVPETTTPNIDL' A
#
# COMPACT_ATOMS: atom_id res chain seq x y z
N MET A 1 -4.04 -9.55 19.15
CA MET A 1 -3.09 -8.56 18.84
C MET A 1 -3.69 -7.42 18.03
N THR A 2 -3.40 -6.25 18.44
CA THR A 2 -3.94 -5.11 17.73
C THR A 2 -3.05 -4.75 16.56
N PHE A 3 -3.65 -4.57 15.44
CA PHE A 3 -2.91 -4.22 14.27
C PHE A 3 -3.31 -2.82 13.85
N SER A 4 -2.50 -1.87 14.21
CA SER A 4 -2.85 -0.49 13.96
C SER A 4 -1.78 0.22 13.18
N GLY A 5 -0.87 -0.52 12.56
CA GLY A 5 0.29 0.09 11.97
C GLY A 5 0.09 0.66 10.59
N LEU A 6 -0.88 0.18 9.85
CA LEU A 6 -1.02 0.62 8.47
C LEU A 6 -1.86 1.87 8.39
N LYS A 7 -1.31 2.88 7.73
CA LYS A 7 -2.01 4.13 7.47
C LYS A 7 -2.09 4.32 5.98
N GLY A 8 -3.07 5.09 5.54
CA GLY A 8 -3.23 5.38 4.13
C GLY A 8 -4.64 5.10 3.67
N ARG A 9 -4.83 5.10 2.36
CA ARG A 9 -6.14 4.85 1.77
C ARG A 9 -5.96 4.50 0.30
N PRO A 10 -6.95 3.85 -0.31
CA PRO A 10 -6.89 3.58 -1.74
C PRO A 10 -6.89 4.88 -2.53
N VAL A 11 -6.18 4.87 -3.64
CA VAL A 11 -6.13 6.02 -4.54
C VAL A 11 -6.30 5.53 -5.96
N SER A 12 -6.53 6.46 -6.88
CA SER A 12 -6.70 6.12 -8.29
C SER A 12 -5.52 6.57 -9.14
N SER A 13 -4.56 7.26 -8.59
CA SER A 13 -3.43 7.73 -9.36
C SER A 13 -2.28 8.07 -8.45
N PHE A 14 -1.11 8.17 -9.04
CA PHE A 14 0.08 8.60 -8.32
C PHE A 14 -0.11 10.04 -7.80
N GLU A 15 -0.73 10.90 -8.60
CA GLU A 15 -0.91 12.28 -8.19
C GLU A 15 -1.76 12.37 -6.93
N GLU A 16 -2.76 11.54 -6.84
CA GLU A 16 -3.60 11.52 -5.66
C GLU A 16 -2.80 11.09 -4.43
N ALA A 17 -1.96 10.08 -4.58
CA ALA A 17 -1.12 9.65 -3.47
C ALA A 17 -0.13 10.74 -3.08
N ARG A 18 0.47 11.37 -4.08
CA ARG A 18 1.47 12.41 -3.82
C ARG A 18 0.85 13.59 -3.09
N ALA A 19 -0.38 13.93 -3.43
CA ALA A 19 -1.05 15.07 -2.82
C ALA A 19 -1.67 14.77 -1.47
N SER A 20 -1.69 13.52 -1.06
CA SER A 20 -2.34 13.14 0.19
C SER A 20 -1.56 13.68 1.39
N MET A 21 -2.29 14.08 2.41
CA MET A 21 -1.69 14.53 3.64
C MET A 21 -1.22 13.33 4.45
N VAL A 22 -0.04 13.44 4.99
CA VAL A 22 0.49 12.38 5.85
C VAL A 22 1.15 13.04 7.05
N ASP A 23 1.39 12.24 8.08
CA ASP A 23 2.02 12.75 9.28
C ASP A 23 3.51 13.03 9.02
N PHE A 24 4.04 14.00 9.74
CA PHE A 24 5.44 14.40 9.58
C PHE A 24 6.32 13.77 10.64
N ASP A 25 6.07 12.51 10.91
CA ASP A 25 6.81 11.83 11.97
C ASP A 25 7.58 10.62 11.47
N GLY A 26 7.70 10.51 10.16
CA GLY A 26 8.43 9.40 9.57
C GLY A 26 7.60 8.15 9.37
N SER A 27 6.34 8.14 9.77
CA SER A 27 5.53 6.95 9.55
C SER A 27 5.21 6.82 8.08
N VAL A 28 5.06 5.58 7.63
CA VAL A 28 4.86 5.27 6.23
C VAL A 28 3.38 5.11 5.96
N PHE A 29 2.89 5.82 4.96
CA PHE A 29 1.51 5.72 4.51
C PHE A 29 1.47 4.92 3.23
N TYR A 30 0.45 4.08 3.09
CA TYR A 30 0.29 3.17 1.97
C TYR A 30 -0.93 3.57 1.17
N PHE A 31 -0.76 3.66 -0.14
CA PHE A 31 -1.83 4.08 -1.03
C PHE A 31 -1.95 3.06 -2.16
N PRO A 32 -2.80 2.04 -2.00
CA PRO A 32 -2.97 1.07 -3.08
C PRO A 32 -3.74 1.69 -4.24
N ASP A 33 -3.27 1.41 -5.43
CA ASP A 33 -3.86 1.88 -6.69
C ASP A 33 -4.09 0.66 -7.55
N LEU A 34 -5.17 -0.04 -7.28
CA LEU A 34 -5.39 -1.33 -7.93
C LEU A 34 -5.70 -1.20 -9.40
N ALA A 35 -6.31 -0.09 -9.79
CA ALA A 35 -6.60 0.13 -11.20
C ALA A 35 -5.34 0.19 -12.04
N ASN A 36 -4.27 0.73 -11.48
CA ASN A 36 -2.98 0.81 -12.16
C ASN A 36 -2.02 -0.26 -11.66
N ARG A 37 -2.49 -1.15 -10.80
CA ARG A 37 -1.72 -2.28 -10.29
C ARG A 37 -0.44 -1.82 -9.61
N ARG A 38 -0.58 -0.87 -8.72
CA ARG A 38 0.56 -0.32 -7.98
C ARG A 38 0.17 -0.05 -6.54
N ILE A 39 1.18 0.09 -5.71
CA ILE A 39 1.01 0.57 -4.35
C ILE A 39 2.06 1.65 -4.16
N TYR A 40 1.63 2.83 -3.75
CA TYR A 40 2.56 3.91 -3.45
C TYR A 40 2.76 3.99 -1.95
N THR A 41 3.95 4.34 -1.52
CA THR A 41 4.19 4.64 -0.12
C THR A 41 4.74 6.05 -0.03
N LYS A 42 4.36 6.74 1.02
CA LYS A 42 4.78 8.11 1.24
C LYS A 42 5.16 8.28 2.70
N GLN A 43 6.23 8.98 2.91
CA GLN A 43 6.76 9.19 4.25
C GLN A 43 7.39 10.57 4.28
N ILE A 44 7.08 11.34 5.31
CA ILE A 44 7.70 12.64 5.50
C ILE A 44 8.38 12.63 6.85
N ASN A 45 9.67 12.83 6.83
CA ASN A 45 10.46 12.81 8.04
C ASN A 45 10.35 14.12 8.77
N MET A 46 10.81 14.12 10.01
CA MET A 46 10.70 15.30 10.85
C MET A 46 11.51 16.47 10.32
N ASP A 47 12.52 16.18 9.51
CA ASP A 47 13.30 17.25 8.91
C ASP A 47 12.67 17.79 7.63
N GLY A 48 11.50 17.31 7.27
CA GLY A 48 10.79 17.80 6.10
C GLY A 48 11.09 17.07 4.81
N THR A 49 12.00 16.10 4.81
CA THR A 49 12.26 15.37 3.57
C THR A 49 11.15 14.36 3.33
N ALA A 50 10.75 14.26 2.07
CA ALA A 50 9.70 13.34 1.67
C ALA A 50 10.29 12.20 0.87
N LEU A 51 9.76 11.01 1.09
CA LEU A 51 10.18 9.83 0.37
C LEU A 51 8.95 9.14 -0.16
N ILE A 52 8.92 8.93 -1.47
CA ILE A 52 7.80 8.26 -2.12
C ILE A 52 8.34 7.09 -2.92
N ASN A 53 7.74 5.93 -2.70
CA ASN A 53 8.11 4.73 -3.45
C ASN A 53 6.91 4.22 -4.20
N VAL A 54 7.16 3.57 -5.32
CA VAL A 54 6.12 2.96 -6.13
C VAL A 54 6.44 1.47 -6.23
N TYR A 55 5.48 0.65 -5.85
CA TYR A 55 5.62 -0.79 -5.95
C TYR A 55 4.62 -1.29 -6.98
N GLU A 56 5.11 -2.01 -7.96
CA GLU A 56 4.24 -2.59 -8.97
C GLU A 56 3.80 -3.96 -8.54
N LEU A 57 2.52 -4.22 -8.69
CA LEU A 57 1.96 -5.51 -8.32
C LEU A 57 2.36 -6.54 -9.35
N LYS A 58 2.86 -7.65 -8.87
CA LYS A 58 3.29 -8.73 -9.75
C LYS A 58 2.25 -9.82 -9.70
N GLU A 59 1.82 -10.21 -10.88
CA GLU A 59 0.84 -11.26 -10.97
C GLU A 59 1.51 -12.61 -10.85
N ILE A 60 0.93 -13.46 -10.03
CA ILE A 60 1.42 -14.80 -9.87
C ILE A 60 0.46 -15.73 -10.60
N PRO A 61 0.97 -16.72 -11.33
CA PRO A 61 0.07 -17.63 -12.03
C PRO A 61 -0.96 -18.19 -11.09
N VAL A 62 -2.19 -18.15 -11.54
CA VAL A 62 -3.31 -18.47 -10.68
C VAL A 62 -3.47 -19.97 -10.56
N VAL A 63 -3.68 -20.38 -9.32
CA VAL A 63 -4.11 -21.73 -9.06
C VAL A 63 -5.57 -21.64 -8.70
N PRO A 64 -6.39 -22.53 -9.18
CA PRO A 64 -7.81 -22.47 -8.84
C PRO A 64 -8.01 -22.46 -7.33
N GLU A 65 -8.83 -21.54 -6.89
CA GLU A 65 -9.10 -21.41 -5.47
C GLU A 65 -10.11 -22.43 -4.99
N THR A 66 -10.54 -23.28 -5.85
CA THR A 66 -11.50 -24.28 -5.47
C THR A 66 -10.95 -25.21 -4.45
N THR A 67 -9.74 -25.15 -4.32
CA THR A 67 -9.19 -26.01 -3.37
C THR A 67 -9.57 -25.70 -2.03
N THR A 68 -9.86 -25.84 -1.51
CA THR A 68 -9.87 -25.45 -0.36
C THR A 68 -9.74 -26.07 0.55
N PRO A 69 -9.62 -26.24 0.75
CA PRO A 69 -9.37 -26.43 1.47
C PRO A 69 -9.12 -26.76 2.41
N ASN A 70 -9.14 -26.67 2.56
CA ASN A 70 -8.87 -26.72 3.31
C ASN A 70 -8.50 -27.06 4.04
N ILE A 71 -8.47 -27.17 4.14
CA ILE A 71 -8.10 -27.38 4.77
C ILE A 71 -8.14 -27.87 5.66
N ASP A 72 -8.33 -28.18 5.82
CA ASP A 72 -8.33 -28.63 6.58
C ASP A 72 -8.07 -29.16 7.08
N LEU A 73 -8.07 -29.16 7.20
CA LEU A 73 -7.69 -29.67 7.72
C LEU A 73 -7.62 -30.26 8.25
#